data_3c6d4d2077041298b0b5f69862ef894c
#
_entry.id   3c6d4d2077041298b0b5f69862ef894c
#
_cell.length_a   1.000
_cell.length_b   1.000
_cell.length_c   1.000
_cell.angle_alpha   90.00
_cell.angle_beta   90.00
_cell.angle_gamma   90.00
#
_symmetry.space_group_name_H-M   'P 1'
#
loop_
_entity.id
_entity.type
_entity.pdbx_description
1 polymer ?
#
loop_
_entity_poly.entity_id
_entity_poly.type
_entity_poly.pdbx_seq_one_letter_code
_entity_poly.pdbx_strand_id
1 'polypeptide(L)'
;VTAHIENKTMVITDALEMKRTGPIDEDVTKFIETYDLDEGAYSIVANIDTQMHVAPYDPHDFDMKEFIKWNIEDYFSFDGDSFQMDACRREYPRHNYHMFMVAVDRHSLELLKQGIRDTYAPVDVIDFWPIPICYCLMRRSGTVTGVVEEGAMHLWLWWNDICIQECIVPITGSDVAEAMDKLEVRLQDFGIDEIQGIRMYGLESITNEERTDMEGIISMYGETEYIPLLFLGRGRNRCKQGQLDWDMAIGMAARGLKWIGLGW
;
A
#
# COMPACT_ATOMS: atom_id res chain seq x y z
N VAL A 1 5.54 -13.31 -5.68
CA VAL A 1 5.54 -14.16 -4.47
C VAL A 1 4.38 -15.14 -4.56
N THR A 2 4.66 -16.44 -4.47
CA THR A 2 3.65 -17.49 -4.38
C THR A 2 3.51 -17.88 -2.91
N ALA A 3 2.27 -17.90 -2.41
CA ALA A 3 2.01 -18.12 -0.99
C ALA A 3 0.68 -18.83 -0.74
N HIS A 4 0.57 -19.49 0.42
CA HIS A 4 -0.67 -20.05 0.96
C HIS A 4 -0.70 -19.87 2.49
N ILE A 5 -1.84 -20.15 3.11
CA ILE A 5 -1.97 -20.09 4.58
C ILE A 5 -1.94 -21.49 5.16
N GLU A 6 -1.06 -21.70 6.15
CA GLU A 6 -0.96 -22.91 6.93
C GLU A 6 -0.86 -22.56 8.43
N ASN A 7 -1.74 -23.11 9.26
CA ASN A 7 -1.75 -22.89 10.72
C ASN A 7 -1.66 -21.41 11.14
N LYS A 8 -2.42 -20.54 10.49
CA LYS A 8 -2.41 -19.08 10.69
C LYS A 8 -1.09 -18.37 10.36
N THR A 9 -0.20 -19.02 9.64
CA THR A 9 1.05 -18.46 9.14
C THR A 9 0.97 -18.40 7.63
N MET A 10 1.42 -17.32 7.03
CA MET A 10 1.56 -17.25 5.58
C MET A 10 2.85 -17.97 5.18
N VAL A 11 2.70 -18.98 4.35
CA VAL A 11 3.81 -19.80 3.84
C VAL A 11 4.16 -19.32 2.44
N ILE A 12 5.38 -18.84 2.24
CA ILE A 12 5.89 -18.44 0.93
C ILE A 12 6.62 -19.63 0.32
N THR A 13 6.10 -20.12 -0.79
CA THR A 13 6.66 -21.25 -1.53
C THR A 13 7.63 -20.82 -2.60
N ASP A 14 7.39 -19.69 -3.25
CA ASP A 14 8.29 -19.13 -4.24
C ASP A 14 8.37 -17.60 -4.14
N ALA A 15 9.55 -17.06 -4.44
CA ALA A 15 9.80 -15.65 -4.55
C ALA A 15 10.71 -15.41 -5.76
N LEU A 16 10.12 -14.88 -6.82
CA LEU A 16 10.72 -14.72 -8.13
C LEU A 16 10.79 -13.23 -8.47
N GLU A 17 11.82 -12.84 -9.19
CA GLU A 17 11.99 -11.48 -9.70
C GLU A 17 12.46 -11.51 -11.16
N MET A 18 12.05 -10.52 -11.92
CA MET A 18 12.53 -10.28 -13.27
C MET A 18 12.77 -8.79 -13.46
N LYS A 19 13.91 -8.45 -14.05
CA LYS A 19 14.20 -7.06 -14.38
C LYS A 19 13.25 -6.58 -15.48
N ARG A 20 12.64 -5.45 -15.26
CA ARG A 20 11.83 -4.78 -16.24
C ARG A 20 12.68 -4.35 -17.44
N THR A 21 12.21 -4.59 -18.68
CA THR A 21 12.95 -4.36 -19.90
C THR A 21 12.16 -3.63 -20.98
N GLY A 22 10.84 -3.55 -20.84
CA GLY A 22 9.92 -3.00 -21.84
C GLY A 22 8.66 -2.37 -21.24
N PRO A 23 7.61 -2.22 -22.05
CA PRO A 23 6.29 -1.84 -21.61
C PRO A 23 5.74 -2.83 -20.58
N ILE A 24 4.83 -2.35 -19.72
CA ILE A 24 4.32 -3.14 -18.58
C ILE A 24 3.56 -4.39 -19.04
N ASP A 25 2.80 -4.30 -20.12
CA ASP A 25 2.03 -5.41 -20.71
C ASP A 25 2.95 -6.53 -21.21
N GLU A 26 4.01 -6.19 -21.92
CA GLU A 26 5.00 -7.15 -22.42
C GLU A 26 5.79 -7.81 -21.26
N ASP A 27 6.22 -7.01 -20.30
CA ASP A 27 7.00 -7.52 -19.16
C ASP A 27 6.15 -8.43 -18.26
N VAL A 28 4.87 -8.12 -18.04
CA VAL A 28 3.94 -8.97 -17.28
C VAL A 28 3.71 -10.30 -18.01
N THR A 29 3.40 -10.26 -19.29
CA THR A 29 3.24 -11.47 -20.11
C THR A 29 4.48 -12.34 -20.04
N LYS A 30 5.66 -11.76 -20.30
CA LYS A 30 6.94 -12.46 -20.24
C LYS A 30 7.26 -13.05 -18.87
N PHE A 31 6.91 -12.36 -17.80
CA PHE A 31 7.10 -12.85 -16.43
C PHE A 31 6.28 -14.11 -16.17
N ILE A 32 4.99 -14.06 -16.50
CA ILE A 32 4.06 -15.19 -16.31
C ILE A 32 4.50 -16.39 -17.13
N GLU A 33 4.83 -16.21 -18.39
CA GLU A 33 5.30 -17.29 -19.28
C GLU A 33 6.66 -17.87 -18.85
N THR A 34 7.61 -17.01 -18.45
CA THR A 34 8.96 -17.46 -18.07
C THR A 34 8.94 -18.37 -16.85
N TYR A 35 8.05 -18.10 -15.90
CA TYR A 35 7.99 -18.83 -14.64
C TYR A 35 6.85 -19.84 -14.57
N ASP A 36 6.11 -20.04 -15.68
CA ASP A 36 5.01 -21.01 -15.77
C ASP A 36 3.98 -20.81 -14.66
N LEU A 37 3.52 -19.56 -14.53
CA LEU A 37 2.63 -19.14 -13.45
C LEU A 37 1.16 -19.26 -13.90
N ASP A 38 0.75 -20.40 -14.40
CA ASP A 38 -0.60 -20.65 -14.91
C ASP A 38 -1.57 -21.22 -13.86
N GLU A 39 -1.06 -21.62 -12.71
CA GLU A 39 -1.86 -22.16 -11.61
C GLU A 39 -2.08 -21.14 -10.49
N GLY A 40 -3.34 -20.94 -10.10
CA GLY A 40 -3.71 -20.12 -8.94
C GLY A 40 -4.34 -18.78 -9.31
N ALA A 41 -4.70 -18.01 -8.30
CA ALA A 41 -5.24 -16.67 -8.44
C ALA A 41 -4.14 -15.62 -8.21
N TYR A 42 -4.16 -14.56 -9.01
CA TYR A 42 -3.17 -13.50 -8.94
C TYR A 42 -3.69 -12.32 -8.16
N SER A 43 -2.84 -11.82 -7.27
CA SER A 43 -3.00 -10.52 -6.65
C SER A 43 -1.83 -9.64 -7.08
N ILE A 44 -2.12 -8.52 -7.72
CA ILE A 44 -1.13 -7.70 -8.40
C ILE A 44 -1.05 -6.33 -7.75
N VAL A 45 0.16 -5.87 -7.47
CA VAL A 45 0.43 -4.47 -7.15
C VAL A 45 1.09 -3.79 -8.33
N ALA A 46 0.55 -2.63 -8.72
CA ALA A 46 1.10 -1.81 -9.77
C ALA A 46 1.61 -0.47 -9.22
N ASN A 47 2.82 -0.09 -9.62
CA ASN A 47 3.33 1.27 -9.42
C ASN A 47 2.96 2.10 -10.64
N ILE A 48 1.75 2.65 -10.61
CA ILE A 48 1.22 3.58 -11.62
C ILE A 48 0.74 4.84 -10.90
N ASP A 49 0.59 5.94 -11.63
CA ASP A 49 0.13 7.19 -11.05
C ASP A 49 -1.21 7.01 -10.33
N THR A 50 -1.20 7.25 -9.02
CA THR A 50 -2.29 6.94 -8.10
C THR A 50 -2.47 8.09 -7.12
N GLN A 51 -3.71 8.53 -6.95
CA GLN A 51 -4.10 9.50 -5.94
C GLN A 51 -5.11 8.88 -4.99
N MET A 52 -4.96 9.15 -3.70
CA MET A 52 -5.84 8.62 -2.64
C MET A 52 -6.40 9.77 -1.83
N HIS A 53 -7.71 9.72 -1.55
CA HIS A 53 -8.36 10.69 -0.70
C HIS A 53 -9.35 10.06 0.27
N VAL A 54 -9.48 10.70 1.43
CA VAL A 54 -10.49 10.37 2.43
C VAL A 54 -11.28 11.62 2.76
N ALA A 55 -12.56 11.60 2.50
CA ALA A 55 -13.46 12.71 2.74
C ALA A 55 -14.59 12.34 3.72
N PRO A 56 -15.02 13.27 4.59
CA PRO A 56 -16.25 13.10 5.35
C PRO A 56 -17.43 12.83 4.41
N TYR A 57 -18.31 11.91 4.80
CA TYR A 57 -19.46 11.53 3.98
C TYR A 57 -20.68 11.31 4.85
N ASP A 58 -21.80 11.98 4.52
CA ASP A 58 -23.07 11.72 5.17
C ASP A 58 -24.00 10.94 4.22
N PRO A 59 -24.35 9.69 4.54
CA PRO A 59 -25.23 8.88 3.70
C PRO A 59 -26.68 9.35 3.70
N HIS A 60 -27.07 10.31 4.56
CA HIS A 60 -28.40 10.91 4.57
C HIS A 60 -28.51 12.07 3.58
N ASP A 61 -27.40 12.74 3.27
CA ASP A 61 -27.38 13.88 2.35
C ASP A 61 -27.20 13.45 0.89
N PHE A 62 -26.36 12.43 0.65
CA PHE A 62 -26.03 11.97 -0.70
C PHE A 62 -25.92 10.44 -0.78
N ASP A 63 -26.31 9.88 -1.91
CA ASP A 63 -25.82 8.55 -2.23
C ASP A 63 -24.34 8.59 -2.64
N MET A 64 -23.68 7.44 -2.63
CA MET A 64 -22.25 7.35 -2.91
C MET A 64 -21.87 7.84 -4.33
N LYS A 65 -22.73 7.57 -5.32
CA LYS A 65 -22.48 7.97 -6.72
C LYS A 65 -22.62 9.47 -6.91
N GLU A 66 -23.61 10.06 -6.26
CA GLU A 66 -23.82 11.50 -6.29
C GLU A 66 -22.69 12.23 -5.57
N PHE A 67 -22.27 11.75 -4.39
CA PHE A 67 -21.12 12.31 -3.67
C PHE A 67 -19.88 12.34 -4.53
N ILE A 68 -19.53 11.22 -5.15
CA ILE A 68 -18.38 11.10 -6.04
C ILE A 68 -18.49 12.08 -7.21
N LYS A 69 -19.63 12.07 -7.90
CA LYS A 69 -19.87 12.91 -9.08
C LYS A 69 -19.68 14.41 -8.80
N TRP A 70 -20.10 14.87 -7.64
CA TRP A 70 -20.07 16.30 -7.30
C TRP A 70 -18.73 16.76 -6.71
N ASN A 71 -17.95 15.85 -6.14
CA ASN A 71 -16.74 16.21 -5.40
C ASN A 71 -15.43 15.72 -6.06
N ILE A 72 -15.52 14.95 -7.14
CA ILE A 72 -14.34 14.31 -7.74
C ILE A 72 -13.27 15.32 -8.19
N GLU A 73 -13.70 16.44 -8.79
CA GLU A 73 -12.78 17.47 -9.28
C GLU A 73 -12.09 18.24 -8.14
N ASP A 74 -12.68 18.25 -6.95
CA ASP A 74 -12.12 18.88 -5.77
C ASP A 74 -11.02 18.02 -5.10
N TYR A 75 -11.06 16.70 -5.33
CA TYR A 75 -10.16 15.77 -4.67
C TYR A 75 -9.04 15.25 -5.59
N PHE A 76 -9.26 15.23 -6.90
CA PHE A 76 -8.29 14.64 -7.82
C PHE A 76 -7.87 15.62 -8.91
N SER A 77 -6.56 15.66 -9.18
CA SER A 77 -5.94 16.54 -10.19
C SER A 77 -5.82 15.90 -11.57
N PHE A 78 -6.53 14.83 -11.84
CA PHE A 78 -6.55 14.20 -13.14
C PHE A 78 -7.44 14.96 -14.12
N ASP A 79 -7.03 15.00 -15.40
CA ASP A 79 -7.82 15.61 -16.47
C ASP A 79 -8.94 14.68 -16.95
N GLY A 80 -10.18 15.08 -16.73
CA GLY A 80 -11.37 14.49 -17.34
C GLY A 80 -11.44 12.96 -17.26
N ASP A 81 -11.46 12.28 -18.42
CA ASP A 81 -11.58 10.82 -18.53
C ASP A 81 -10.24 10.06 -18.44
N SER A 82 -9.14 10.74 -18.10
CA SER A 82 -7.79 10.14 -18.07
C SER A 82 -7.56 9.13 -16.92
N PHE A 83 -8.46 9.03 -15.98
CA PHE A 83 -8.32 8.15 -14.82
C PHE A 83 -9.48 7.18 -14.63
N GLN A 84 -9.24 6.15 -13.84
CA GLN A 84 -10.24 5.24 -13.31
C GLN A 84 -10.26 5.35 -11.80
N MET A 85 -11.47 5.40 -11.22
CA MET A 85 -11.63 5.52 -9.79
C MET A 85 -12.41 4.35 -9.21
N ASP A 86 -12.06 3.99 -7.98
CA ASP A 86 -12.85 3.15 -7.09
C ASP A 86 -13.03 3.86 -5.74
N ALA A 87 -14.14 3.55 -5.06
CA ALA A 87 -14.46 4.16 -3.79
C ALA A 87 -15.19 3.21 -2.85
N CYS A 88 -14.90 3.32 -1.56
CA CYS A 88 -15.61 2.57 -0.55
C CYS A 88 -15.97 3.45 0.65
N ARG A 89 -17.15 3.20 1.18
CA ARG A 89 -17.62 3.82 2.43
C ARG A 89 -17.08 3.02 3.62
N ARG A 90 -16.60 3.71 4.65
CA ARG A 90 -16.26 3.15 5.95
C ARG A 90 -16.98 3.90 7.06
N GLU A 91 -17.47 3.16 8.04
CA GLU A 91 -18.06 3.70 9.26
C GLU A 91 -17.00 3.78 10.35
N TYR A 92 -16.99 4.90 11.07
CA TYR A 92 -16.04 5.19 12.15
C TYR A 92 -16.74 5.20 13.52
N PRO A 93 -15.98 5.16 14.59
CA PRO A 93 -16.55 5.39 15.91
C PRO A 93 -17.40 6.66 15.95
N ARG A 94 -18.57 6.59 16.62
CA ARG A 94 -19.59 7.66 16.72
C ARG A 94 -20.49 7.85 15.49
N HIS A 95 -20.65 6.81 14.65
CA HIS A 95 -21.53 6.85 13.47
C HIS A 95 -21.16 7.92 12.42
N ASN A 96 -19.93 8.34 12.38
CA ASN A 96 -19.40 9.13 11.29
C ASN A 96 -19.03 8.22 10.12
N TYR A 97 -19.24 8.69 8.91
CA TYR A 97 -18.84 7.97 7.71
C TYR A 97 -17.78 8.76 6.96
N HIS A 98 -16.89 8.03 6.34
CA HIS A 98 -15.94 8.60 5.40
C HIS A 98 -15.98 7.82 4.09
N MET A 99 -15.75 8.53 3.01
CA MET A 99 -15.53 7.96 1.69
C MET A 99 -14.03 7.86 1.46
N PHE A 100 -13.53 6.66 1.30
CA PHE A 100 -12.19 6.42 0.80
C PHE A 100 -12.25 6.27 -0.72
N MET A 101 -11.43 7.04 -1.43
CA MET A 101 -11.40 7.11 -2.87
C MET A 101 -9.98 6.89 -3.38
N VAL A 102 -9.84 6.09 -4.43
CA VAL A 102 -8.57 5.87 -5.13
C VAL A 102 -8.80 6.14 -6.61
N ALA A 103 -7.99 6.98 -7.19
CA ALA A 103 -7.98 7.26 -8.63
C ALA A 103 -6.61 6.90 -9.21
N VAL A 104 -6.61 6.24 -10.37
CA VAL A 104 -5.39 5.76 -11.04
C VAL A 104 -5.40 6.15 -12.50
N ASP A 105 -4.21 6.34 -13.10
CA ASP A 105 -4.09 6.57 -14.54
C ASP A 105 -4.72 5.44 -15.34
N ARG A 106 -5.71 5.78 -16.15
CA ARG A 106 -6.48 4.80 -16.92
C ARG A 106 -5.63 4.10 -17.99
N HIS A 107 -4.75 4.83 -18.65
CA HIS A 107 -3.93 4.26 -19.73
C HIS A 107 -3.00 3.18 -19.20
N SER A 108 -2.26 3.46 -18.13
CA SER A 108 -1.37 2.50 -17.47
C SER A 108 -2.13 1.28 -16.92
N LEU A 109 -3.33 1.51 -16.36
CA LEU A 109 -4.19 0.43 -15.88
C LEU A 109 -4.65 -0.48 -17.02
N GLU A 110 -5.05 0.07 -18.16
CA GLU A 110 -5.47 -0.73 -19.30
C GLU A 110 -4.31 -1.51 -19.95
N LEU A 111 -3.10 -0.95 -20.00
CA LEU A 111 -1.91 -1.69 -20.42
C LEU A 111 -1.63 -2.88 -19.47
N LEU A 112 -1.69 -2.66 -18.16
CA LEU A 112 -1.55 -3.74 -17.19
C LEU A 112 -2.59 -4.85 -17.40
N LYS A 113 -3.86 -4.47 -17.55
CA LYS A 113 -4.96 -5.40 -17.83
C LYS A 113 -4.76 -6.16 -19.15
N GLN A 114 -4.22 -5.52 -20.16
CA GLN A 114 -3.95 -6.16 -21.44
C GLN A 114 -2.90 -7.27 -21.28
N GLY A 115 -1.75 -6.98 -20.68
CA GLY A 115 -0.71 -7.97 -20.44
C GLY A 115 -1.20 -9.18 -19.63
N ILE A 116 -2.10 -8.96 -18.64
CA ILE A 116 -2.71 -10.02 -17.87
C ILE A 116 -3.68 -10.86 -18.73
N ARG A 117 -4.54 -10.23 -19.54
CA ARG A 117 -5.52 -10.93 -20.40
C ARG A 117 -4.83 -11.85 -21.42
N ASP A 118 -3.69 -11.42 -21.94
CA ASP A 118 -2.93 -12.19 -22.93
C ASP A 118 -2.38 -13.51 -22.36
N THR A 119 -2.24 -13.59 -21.03
CA THR A 119 -1.79 -14.82 -20.35
C THR A 119 -2.92 -15.72 -19.82
N TYR A 120 -4.17 -15.26 -19.92
CA TYR A 120 -5.33 -15.96 -19.33
C TYR A 120 -5.24 -16.17 -17.81
N ALA A 121 -4.34 -15.49 -17.13
CA ALA A 121 -4.14 -15.64 -15.69
C ALA A 121 -5.36 -15.08 -14.92
N PRO A 122 -5.95 -15.83 -13.96
CA PRO A 122 -7.06 -15.34 -13.17
C PRO A 122 -6.58 -14.32 -12.15
N VAL A 123 -7.06 -13.07 -12.24
CA VAL A 123 -6.71 -12.00 -11.31
C VAL A 123 -7.85 -11.71 -10.37
N ASP A 124 -7.62 -11.88 -9.07
CA ASP A 124 -8.59 -11.60 -8.03
C ASP A 124 -8.54 -10.15 -7.56
N VAL A 125 -7.34 -9.59 -7.46
CA VAL A 125 -7.11 -8.24 -6.91
C VAL A 125 -6.02 -7.53 -7.69
N ILE A 126 -6.29 -6.28 -8.06
CA ILE A 126 -5.26 -5.32 -8.48
C ILE A 126 -5.26 -4.20 -7.46
N ASP A 127 -4.11 -3.91 -6.92
CA ASP A 127 -3.90 -2.82 -5.99
C ASP A 127 -2.76 -1.91 -6.44
N PHE A 128 -2.63 -0.76 -5.82
CA PHE A 128 -1.71 0.26 -6.26
C PHE A 128 -0.77 0.64 -5.12
N TRP A 129 0.43 1.05 -5.50
CA TRP A 129 1.40 1.67 -4.62
C TRP A 129 0.76 2.85 -3.87
N PRO A 130 0.94 3.02 -2.54
CA PRO A 130 1.68 2.16 -1.60
C PRO A 130 0.79 1.20 -0.79
N ILE A 131 -0.46 1.01 -1.18
CA ILE A 131 -1.49 0.32 -0.38
C ILE A 131 -1.04 -1.05 0.16
N PRO A 132 -0.40 -1.93 -0.63
CA PRO A 132 -0.04 -3.26 -0.14
C PRO A 132 0.95 -3.30 1.02
N ILE A 133 1.70 -2.23 1.27
CA ILE A 133 2.63 -2.18 2.41
C ILE A 133 1.92 -2.47 3.73
N CYS A 134 0.72 -1.92 3.94
CA CYS A 134 0.00 -2.09 5.19
C CYS A 134 -0.36 -3.56 5.47
N TYR A 135 -0.52 -4.38 4.42
CA TYR A 135 -0.89 -5.79 4.58
C TYR A 135 0.26 -6.70 5.01
N CYS A 136 1.52 -6.27 4.90
CA CYS A 136 2.64 -7.03 5.42
C CYS A 136 2.92 -6.75 6.91
N LEU A 137 2.22 -5.79 7.52
CA LEU A 137 2.39 -5.39 8.91
C LEU A 137 1.32 -5.98 9.80
N MET A 138 1.68 -6.30 11.06
CA MET A 138 0.75 -6.81 12.07
C MET A 138 -0.30 -5.77 12.47
N ARG A 139 0.08 -4.50 12.57
CA ARG A 139 -0.81 -3.39 12.87
C ARG A 139 -1.12 -2.62 11.60
N ARG A 140 -2.40 -2.38 11.37
CA ARG A 140 -2.91 -1.65 10.20
C ARG A 140 -3.67 -0.38 10.56
N SER A 141 -3.79 -0.11 11.85
CA SER A 141 -4.44 1.11 12.35
C SER A 141 -3.49 1.86 13.25
N GLY A 142 -3.39 3.16 13.02
CA GLY A 142 -2.48 4.03 13.75
C GLY A 142 -1.01 3.81 13.40
N THR A 143 -0.71 3.17 12.29
CA THR A 143 0.65 2.92 11.81
C THR A 143 1.02 3.90 10.72
N VAL A 144 2.25 4.40 10.77
CA VAL A 144 2.85 5.19 9.69
C VAL A 144 3.86 4.32 8.94
N THR A 145 3.77 4.33 7.62
CA THR A 145 4.85 3.82 6.77
C THR A 145 5.53 4.97 6.06
N GLY A 146 6.85 4.92 5.98
CA GLY A 146 7.65 5.93 5.30
C GLY A 146 8.62 5.33 4.29
N VAL A 147 8.80 6.01 3.17
CA VAL A 147 9.75 5.62 2.13
C VAL A 147 10.59 6.82 1.74
N VAL A 148 11.90 6.61 1.72
CA VAL A 148 12.85 7.59 1.15
C VAL A 148 12.88 7.42 -0.35
N GLU A 149 12.45 8.44 -1.09
CA GLU A 149 12.44 8.44 -2.54
C GLU A 149 12.83 9.83 -3.06
N GLU A 150 13.74 9.90 -4.02
CA GLU A 150 14.16 11.12 -4.71
C GLU A 150 14.55 12.30 -3.79
N GLY A 151 15.10 12.02 -2.61
CA GLY A 151 15.54 13.06 -1.66
C GLY A 151 14.43 13.59 -0.76
N ALA A 152 13.25 12.98 -0.79
CA ALA A 152 12.13 13.27 0.10
C ALA A 152 11.73 12.03 0.91
N MET A 153 11.04 12.26 1.99
CA MET A 153 10.36 11.24 2.78
C MET A 153 8.88 11.28 2.45
N HIS A 154 8.36 10.19 1.88
CA HIS A 154 6.94 9.96 1.69
C HIS A 154 6.39 9.20 2.88
N LEU A 155 5.38 9.74 3.55
CA LEU A 155 4.75 9.18 4.75
C LEU A 155 3.29 8.91 4.49
N TRP A 156 2.80 7.72 4.86
CA TRP A 156 1.40 7.33 4.78
C TRP A 156 0.90 6.87 6.16
N LEU A 157 -0.20 7.48 6.61
CA LEU A 157 -0.89 7.09 7.82
C LEU A 157 -2.01 6.11 7.50
N TRP A 158 -2.03 4.98 8.18
CA TRP A 158 -2.97 3.90 7.95
C TRP A 158 -4.02 3.79 9.05
N TRP A 159 -5.25 3.55 8.63
CA TRP A 159 -6.37 3.18 9.48
C TRP A 159 -7.17 2.04 8.81
N ASN A 160 -7.18 0.84 9.43
CA ASN A 160 -7.87 -0.34 8.89
C ASN A 160 -7.63 -0.56 7.38
N ASP A 161 -6.38 -0.67 6.98
CA ASP A 161 -5.95 -0.84 5.58
C ASP A 161 -6.26 0.34 4.62
N ILE A 162 -6.68 1.46 5.15
CA ILE A 162 -6.93 2.68 4.39
C ILE A 162 -5.84 3.71 4.68
N CYS A 163 -5.27 4.31 3.66
CA CYS A 163 -4.44 5.49 3.80
C CYS A 163 -5.33 6.72 4.07
N ILE A 164 -5.26 7.25 5.29
CA ILE A 164 -6.09 8.38 5.72
C ILE A 164 -5.39 9.73 5.57
N GLN A 165 -4.09 9.73 5.40
CA GLN A 165 -3.28 10.92 5.15
C GLN A 165 -1.95 10.53 4.51
N GLU A 166 -1.52 11.34 3.55
CA GLU A 166 -0.19 11.32 2.96
C GLU A 166 0.53 12.62 3.26
N CYS A 167 1.84 12.55 3.50
CA CYS A 167 2.74 13.68 3.62
C CYS A 167 4.02 13.42 2.84
N ILE A 168 4.51 14.42 2.13
CA ILE A 168 5.81 14.40 1.45
C ILE A 168 6.63 15.54 2.04
N VAL A 169 7.76 15.22 2.65
CA VAL A 169 8.58 16.20 3.36
C VAL A 169 10.06 15.99 3.05
N PRO A 170 10.90 17.04 3.18
CA PRO A 170 12.35 16.90 3.13
C PRO A 170 12.87 15.89 4.15
N ILE A 171 14.00 15.24 3.86
CA ILE A 171 14.62 14.26 4.76
C ILE A 171 15.43 15.02 5.82
N THR A 172 14.73 15.70 6.72
CA THR A 172 15.34 16.30 7.92
C THR A 172 14.57 15.85 9.15
N GLY A 173 15.26 15.69 10.27
CA GLY A 173 14.60 15.26 11.51
C GLY A 173 13.47 16.18 11.93
N SER A 174 13.62 17.51 11.77
CA SER A 174 12.60 18.49 12.11
C SER A 174 11.37 18.42 11.21
N ASP A 175 11.54 18.27 9.89
CA ASP A 175 10.42 18.22 8.94
C ASP A 175 9.63 16.91 9.10
N VAL A 176 10.33 15.80 9.30
CA VAL A 176 9.69 14.50 9.54
C VAL A 176 8.96 14.49 10.87
N ALA A 177 9.53 15.05 11.95
CA ALA A 177 8.86 15.16 13.24
C ALA A 177 7.58 16.03 13.14
N GLU A 178 7.63 17.18 12.46
CA GLU A 178 6.45 18.02 12.24
C GLU A 178 5.36 17.27 11.42
N ALA A 179 5.77 16.48 10.42
CA ALA A 179 4.85 15.65 9.67
C ALA A 179 4.21 14.57 10.56
N MET A 180 4.98 13.93 11.44
CA MET A 180 4.46 12.93 12.38
C MET A 180 3.44 13.57 13.34
N ASP A 181 3.68 14.76 13.85
CA ASP A 181 2.71 15.49 14.68
C ASP A 181 1.40 15.76 13.94
N LYS A 182 1.47 16.15 12.66
CA LYS A 182 0.28 16.34 11.80
C LYS A 182 -0.48 15.05 11.56
N LEU A 183 0.23 13.95 11.34
CA LEU A 183 -0.38 12.63 11.17
C LEU A 183 -1.07 12.16 12.46
N GLU A 184 -0.48 12.43 13.62
CA GLU A 184 -1.08 12.11 14.92
C GLU A 184 -2.36 12.90 15.18
N VAL A 185 -2.36 14.20 14.90
CA VAL A 185 -3.59 15.02 14.96
C VAL A 185 -4.67 14.47 14.03
N ARG A 186 -4.30 14.07 12.81
CA ARG A 186 -5.25 13.47 11.87
C ARG A 186 -5.82 12.15 12.38
N LEU A 187 -5.01 11.35 13.05
CA LEU A 187 -5.41 10.05 13.58
C LEU A 187 -6.50 10.15 14.66
N GLN A 188 -6.51 11.24 15.43
CA GLN A 188 -7.53 11.52 16.45
C GLN A 188 -8.94 11.63 15.86
N ASP A 189 -9.07 12.13 14.62
CA ASP A 189 -10.35 12.16 13.91
C ASP A 189 -10.93 10.74 13.73
N PHE A 190 -10.07 9.73 13.75
CA PHE A 190 -10.40 8.32 13.56
C PHE A 190 -10.48 7.54 14.88
N GLY A 191 -10.47 8.25 16.01
CA GLY A 191 -10.65 7.67 17.35
C GLY A 191 -9.43 6.92 17.88
N ILE A 192 -8.24 7.21 17.37
CA ILE A 192 -6.96 6.71 17.87
C ILE A 192 -6.15 7.91 18.37
N ASP A 193 -5.74 7.87 19.63
CA ASP A 193 -5.15 9.03 20.29
C ASP A 193 -3.67 9.27 19.92
N GLU A 194 -2.95 8.23 19.51
CA GLU A 194 -1.52 8.28 19.22
C GLU A 194 -1.10 7.32 18.11
N ILE A 195 0.01 7.59 17.45
CA ILE A 195 0.62 6.69 16.47
C ILE A 195 1.09 5.43 17.20
N GLN A 196 0.69 4.27 16.70
CA GLN A 196 0.93 2.95 17.30
C GLN A 196 2.22 2.28 16.83
N GLY A 197 2.85 2.84 15.83
CA GLY A 197 4.11 2.33 15.28
C GLY A 197 4.45 2.96 13.94
N ILE A 198 5.73 2.84 13.58
CA ILE A 198 6.26 3.36 12.34
C ILE A 198 7.10 2.31 11.63
N ARG A 199 7.06 2.30 10.30
CA ARG A 199 7.94 1.48 9.46
C ARG A 199 8.54 2.32 8.36
N MET A 200 9.87 2.41 8.30
CA MET A 200 10.61 3.18 7.31
C MET A 200 11.37 2.28 6.35
N TYR A 201 11.43 2.70 5.08
CA TYR A 201 12.17 2.04 4.00
C TYR A 201 13.11 3.02 3.31
N GLY A 202 14.17 2.49 2.72
CA GLY A 202 15.13 3.30 1.95
C GLY A 202 16.13 4.10 2.78
N LEU A 203 16.21 3.84 4.09
CA LEU A 203 17.15 4.55 5.00
C LEU A 203 18.63 4.29 4.66
N GLU A 204 18.91 3.25 3.88
CA GLU A 204 20.25 2.97 3.37
C GLU A 204 20.71 3.94 2.27
N SER A 205 19.80 4.68 1.67
CA SER A 205 20.08 5.63 0.60
C SER A 205 20.46 7.04 1.08
N ILE A 206 20.30 7.32 2.37
CA ILE A 206 20.57 8.62 2.97
C ILE A 206 21.88 8.67 3.77
N THR A 207 22.31 9.85 4.14
CA THR A 207 23.52 10.06 4.94
C THR A 207 23.39 9.46 6.34
N ASN A 208 24.52 9.26 7.01
CA ASN A 208 24.52 8.73 8.39
C ASN A 208 23.85 9.71 9.37
N GLU A 209 23.94 11.02 9.14
CA GLU A 209 23.32 12.04 9.98
C GLU A 209 21.79 11.95 9.86
N GLU A 210 21.26 12.00 8.63
CA GLU A 210 19.83 11.85 8.36
C GLU A 210 19.29 10.52 8.89
N ARG A 211 20.05 9.43 8.73
CA ARG A 211 19.67 8.12 9.27
C ARG A 211 19.54 8.15 10.79
N THR A 212 20.50 8.77 11.49
CA THR A 212 20.46 8.87 12.96
C THR A 212 19.23 9.64 13.42
N ASP A 213 18.89 10.72 12.72
CA ASP A 213 17.68 11.48 13.02
C ASP A 213 16.42 10.62 12.81
N MET A 214 16.34 9.87 11.71
CA MET A 214 15.21 8.97 11.44
C MET A 214 15.11 7.84 12.47
N GLU A 215 16.21 7.22 12.85
CA GLU A 215 16.25 6.21 13.90
C GLU A 215 15.79 6.77 15.25
N GLY A 216 16.13 8.03 15.54
CA GLY A 216 15.62 8.76 16.71
C GLY A 216 14.09 8.89 16.68
N ILE A 217 13.51 9.27 15.56
CA ILE A 217 12.07 9.38 15.37
C ILE A 217 11.38 8.00 15.49
N ILE A 218 11.88 6.98 14.80
CA ILE A 218 11.36 5.61 14.89
C ILE A 218 11.32 5.14 16.34
N SER A 219 12.36 5.46 17.12
CA SER A 219 12.44 5.04 18.52
C SER A 219 11.37 5.64 19.43
N MET A 220 10.80 6.80 19.07
CA MET A 220 9.71 7.44 19.84
C MET A 220 8.37 6.74 19.66
N TYR A 221 8.10 6.21 18.47
CA TYR A 221 6.82 5.57 18.12
C TYR A 221 6.87 4.03 18.18
N GLY A 222 8.07 3.46 18.19
CA GLY A 222 8.29 2.02 18.07
C GLY A 222 8.12 1.52 16.63
N GLU A 223 8.71 0.37 16.36
CA GLU A 223 8.69 -0.25 15.04
C GLU A 223 7.52 -1.24 14.93
N THR A 224 6.80 -1.19 13.82
CA THR A 224 5.69 -2.12 13.56
C THR A 224 6.23 -3.48 13.16
N GLU A 225 5.72 -4.53 13.78
CA GLU A 225 6.07 -5.91 13.45
C GLU A 225 5.44 -6.37 12.15
N TYR A 226 6.12 -7.29 11.46
CA TYR A 226 5.59 -7.95 10.29
C TYR A 226 4.66 -9.11 10.63
N ILE A 227 3.78 -9.46 9.68
CA ILE A 227 2.99 -10.68 9.75
C ILE A 227 3.92 -11.91 9.85
N PRO A 228 3.50 -12.98 10.54
CA PRO A 228 4.32 -14.18 10.64
C PRO A 228 4.42 -14.88 9.28
N LEU A 229 5.65 -15.11 8.83
CA LEU A 229 5.98 -15.76 7.55
C LEU A 229 6.85 -16.99 7.74
N LEU A 230 6.63 -17.99 6.88
CA LEU A 230 7.50 -19.14 6.70
C LEU A 230 7.95 -19.22 5.24
N PHE A 231 9.24 -19.21 5.00
CA PHE A 231 9.82 -19.32 3.66
C PHE A 231 10.28 -20.75 3.41
N LEU A 232 9.66 -21.44 2.46
CA LEU A 232 9.98 -22.84 2.13
C LEU A 232 10.59 -23.03 0.73
N GLY A 233 10.33 -22.09 -0.19
CA GLY A 233 10.59 -22.28 -1.61
C GLY A 233 11.86 -21.66 -2.16
N ARG A 234 11.88 -21.50 -3.47
CA ARG A 234 12.93 -20.86 -4.24
C ARG A 234 12.97 -19.37 -3.93
N GLY A 235 14.12 -18.74 -4.07
CA GLY A 235 14.26 -17.32 -3.78
C GLY A 235 14.29 -16.96 -2.30
N ARG A 236 14.24 -17.94 -1.39
CA ARG A 236 14.29 -17.76 0.07
C ARG A 236 15.36 -16.76 0.53
N ASN A 237 16.52 -16.77 -0.10
CA ASN A 237 17.63 -15.89 0.27
C ASN A 237 17.50 -14.48 -0.33
N ARG A 238 16.58 -14.27 -1.26
CA ARG A 238 16.32 -12.99 -1.93
C ARG A 238 15.13 -12.28 -1.30
N CYS A 239 14.04 -13.00 -1.07
CA CYS A 239 12.85 -12.47 -0.43
C CYS A 239 13.09 -12.26 1.07
N LYS A 240 13.16 -11.02 1.49
CA LYS A 240 13.36 -10.62 2.89
C LYS A 240 12.32 -9.57 3.26
N GLN A 241 11.67 -9.78 4.41
CA GLN A 241 10.90 -8.72 5.04
C GLN A 241 11.82 -7.52 5.35
N GLY A 242 11.30 -6.31 5.17
CA GLY A 242 12.06 -5.08 5.38
C GLY A 242 12.68 -4.50 4.10
N GLN A 243 12.54 -5.19 2.98
CA GLN A 243 12.85 -4.63 1.67
C GLN A 243 11.54 -4.25 0.97
N LEU A 244 11.43 -3.01 0.54
CA LEU A 244 10.20 -2.42 0.05
C LEU A 244 9.49 -3.25 -1.02
N ASP A 245 10.19 -3.66 -2.08
CA ASP A 245 9.62 -4.43 -3.18
C ASP A 245 9.08 -5.80 -2.72
N TRP A 246 9.79 -6.44 -1.79
CA TRP A 246 9.34 -7.71 -1.23
C TRP A 246 8.16 -7.54 -0.27
N ASP A 247 8.16 -6.50 0.55
CA ASP A 247 7.05 -6.22 1.47
C ASP A 247 5.78 -5.84 0.69
N MET A 248 5.90 -5.15 -0.44
CA MET A 248 4.79 -4.91 -1.36
C MET A 248 4.22 -6.22 -1.92
N ALA A 249 5.08 -7.10 -2.41
CA ALA A 249 4.66 -8.39 -2.97
C ALA A 249 4.07 -9.33 -1.89
N ILE A 250 4.64 -9.33 -0.69
CA ILE A 250 4.14 -10.08 0.47
C ILE A 250 2.78 -9.54 0.91
N GLY A 251 2.65 -8.23 1.04
CA GLY A 251 1.41 -7.57 1.40
C GLY A 251 0.29 -7.89 0.39
N MET A 252 0.63 -7.88 -0.89
CA MET A 252 -0.32 -8.23 -1.95
C MET A 252 -0.77 -9.69 -1.88
N ALA A 253 0.17 -10.63 -1.63
CA ALA A 253 -0.16 -12.02 -1.41
C ALA A 253 -1.04 -12.22 -0.16
N ALA A 254 -0.74 -11.53 0.93
CA ALA A 254 -1.56 -11.54 2.15
C ALA A 254 -2.98 -11.05 1.90
N ARG A 255 -3.14 -9.98 1.12
CA ARG A 255 -4.45 -9.46 0.73
C ARG A 255 -5.23 -10.45 -0.13
N GLY A 256 -4.62 -11.02 -1.16
CA GLY A 256 -5.26 -12.00 -2.04
C GLY A 256 -5.69 -13.27 -1.32
N LEU A 257 -4.88 -13.74 -0.37
CA LEU A 257 -5.22 -14.86 0.51
C LEU A 257 -6.27 -14.51 1.57
N LYS A 258 -6.72 -13.25 1.62
CA LYS A 258 -7.57 -12.74 2.70
C LYS A 258 -7.00 -13.11 4.08
N TRP A 259 -5.67 -13.04 4.18
CA TRP A 259 -4.99 -13.30 5.43
C TRP A 259 -5.41 -12.23 6.44
N ILE A 260 -6.28 -12.66 7.33
CA ILE A 260 -6.75 -11.86 8.45
C ILE A 260 -5.80 -12.19 9.59
N GLY A 261 -4.81 -11.35 9.80
CA GLY A 261 -3.93 -11.47 10.97
C GLY A 261 -4.76 -11.55 12.25
N LEU A 262 -4.18 -12.09 13.32
CA LEU A 262 -4.82 -12.28 14.62
C LEU A 262 -5.21 -10.92 15.28
N GLY A 263 -6.14 -10.19 14.73
CA GLY A 263 -6.48 -8.87 15.27
C GLY A 263 -7.52 -8.07 14.47
N TRP A 264 -8.50 -8.74 13.88
CA TRP A 264 -9.74 -8.08 13.45
C TRP A 264 -10.75 -8.11 14.57
#